data_e0835cd4a72df37796cafec285dae02a
#
_entry.id   e0835cd4a72df37796cafec285dae02a
#
_cell.length_a   1.000
_cell.length_b   1.000
_cell.length_c   1.000
_cell.angle_alpha   90.00
_cell.angle_beta   90.00
_cell.angle_gamma   90.00
#
_symmetry.space_group_name_H-M   'P 1'
#
loop_
_entity.id
_entity.type
_entity.pdbx_description
1 polymer ?
#
loop_
_entity_poly.entity_id
_entity_poly.type
_entity_poly.pdbx_seq_one_letter_code
_entity_poly.pdbx_strand_id
1 'polypeptide(L)'
;GTEDVLAKYESAQEKNRESRTQLHLLKKEVLSKEAASILSEIIENNESNSLFSISRHYSLFSLDDLSTLAREIGPHIQKVAFLVHDPSHTVFLVSNGRIDCGKLVKENASIYNGKGGGNATLARAIFAKDEYVTTFIDLIEKHLR
;
A
#
# COMPACT_ATOMS: atom_id res chain seq x y z
N GLY A 1 -48.53 -10.76 -9.12
CA GLY A 1 -48.63 -11.44 -7.84
C GLY A 1 -47.40 -11.33 -6.99
N THR A 2 -47.49 -11.75 -5.75
CA THR A 2 -46.37 -11.74 -4.78
C THR A 2 -45.22 -12.61 -5.20
N GLU A 3 -45.46 -13.70 -5.91
CA GLU A 3 -44.42 -14.61 -6.42
C GLU A 3 -43.54 -13.95 -7.47
N ASP A 4 -44.08 -13.11 -8.34
CA ASP A 4 -43.32 -12.38 -9.35
C ASP A 4 -42.37 -11.35 -8.72
N VAL A 5 -42.81 -10.71 -7.63
CA VAL A 5 -41.97 -9.74 -6.89
C VAL A 5 -40.79 -10.43 -6.24
N LEU A 6 -41.00 -11.60 -5.63
CA LEU A 6 -39.93 -12.39 -5.01
C LEU A 6 -38.93 -12.90 -6.05
N ALA A 7 -39.39 -13.40 -7.19
CA ALA A 7 -38.51 -13.85 -8.27
C ALA A 7 -37.62 -12.71 -8.80
N LYS A 8 -38.18 -11.50 -8.95
CA LYS A 8 -37.42 -10.32 -9.38
C LYS A 8 -36.39 -9.90 -8.35
N TYR A 9 -36.72 -9.96 -7.07
CA TYR A 9 -35.79 -9.62 -5.98
C TYR A 9 -34.61 -10.60 -5.91
N GLU A 10 -34.87 -11.90 -5.99
CA GLU A 10 -33.82 -12.94 -5.99
C GLU A 10 -32.87 -12.79 -7.19
N SER A 11 -33.41 -12.51 -8.40
CA SER A 11 -32.60 -12.27 -9.58
C SER A 11 -31.70 -11.05 -9.43
N ALA A 12 -32.17 -9.97 -8.82
CA ALA A 12 -31.38 -8.77 -8.56
C ALA A 12 -30.24 -9.05 -7.57
N GLN A 13 -30.48 -9.87 -6.53
CA GLN A 13 -29.45 -10.25 -5.57
C GLN A 13 -28.36 -11.11 -6.21
N GLU A 14 -28.69 -12.05 -7.08
CA GLU A 14 -27.72 -12.86 -7.81
C GLU A 14 -26.81 -12.00 -8.70
N LYS A 15 -27.38 -11.06 -9.43
CA LYS A 15 -26.60 -10.11 -10.25
C LYS A 15 -25.65 -9.28 -9.40
N ASN A 16 -26.05 -8.84 -8.22
CA ASN A 16 -25.20 -8.09 -7.30
C ASN A 16 -24.03 -8.93 -6.80
N ARG A 17 -24.25 -10.20 -6.51
CA ARG A 17 -23.17 -11.13 -6.09
C ARG A 17 -22.15 -11.33 -7.21
N GLU A 18 -22.60 -11.57 -8.43
CA GLU A 18 -21.74 -11.72 -9.60
C GLU A 18 -20.91 -10.46 -9.84
N SER A 19 -21.53 -9.28 -9.75
CA SER A 19 -20.84 -7.99 -9.91
C SER A 19 -19.77 -7.80 -8.85
N ARG A 20 -20.04 -8.12 -7.59
CA ARG A 20 -19.07 -8.04 -6.50
C ARG A 20 -17.88 -8.99 -6.72
N THR A 21 -18.16 -10.21 -7.17
CA THR A 21 -17.12 -11.20 -7.47
C THR A 21 -16.24 -10.73 -8.61
N GLN A 22 -16.83 -10.19 -9.69
CA GLN A 22 -16.10 -9.65 -10.82
C GLN A 22 -15.24 -8.46 -10.42
N LEU A 23 -15.75 -7.54 -9.61
CA LEU A 23 -15.00 -6.39 -9.10
C LEU A 23 -13.82 -6.85 -8.25
N HIS A 24 -14.01 -7.86 -7.41
CA HIS A 24 -12.94 -8.42 -6.58
C HIS A 24 -11.82 -9.04 -7.44
N LEU A 25 -12.19 -9.79 -8.48
CA LEU A 25 -11.24 -10.39 -9.40
C LEU A 25 -10.47 -9.33 -10.20
N LEU A 26 -11.14 -8.29 -10.68
CA LEU A 26 -10.51 -7.18 -11.39
C LEU A 26 -9.54 -6.42 -10.49
N LYS A 27 -9.91 -6.18 -9.24
CA LYS A 27 -9.07 -5.53 -8.27
C LYS A 27 -7.81 -6.33 -7.97
N LYS A 28 -7.95 -7.65 -7.81
CA LYS A 28 -6.84 -8.57 -7.62
C LYS A 28 -5.88 -8.56 -8.81
N GLU A 29 -6.42 -8.51 -10.02
CA GLU A 29 -5.64 -8.43 -11.24
C GLU A 29 -4.87 -7.11 -11.33
N VAL A 30 -5.50 -5.99 -11.00
CA VAL A 30 -4.86 -4.67 -10.98
C VAL A 30 -3.74 -4.63 -9.94
N LEU A 31 -3.93 -5.20 -8.75
CA LEU A 31 -2.90 -5.30 -7.72
C LEU A 31 -1.71 -6.13 -8.20
N SER A 32 -1.95 -7.25 -8.88
CA SER A 32 -0.88 -8.09 -9.43
C SER A 32 -0.06 -7.35 -10.49
N LYS A 33 -0.71 -6.57 -11.33
CA LYS A 33 -0.04 -5.73 -12.33
C LYS A 33 0.78 -4.63 -11.69
N GLU A 34 0.26 -4.01 -10.64
CA GLU A 34 0.99 -2.98 -9.88
C GLU A 34 2.24 -3.56 -9.22
N ALA A 35 2.12 -4.74 -8.59
CA ALA A 35 3.25 -5.43 -8.01
C ALA A 35 4.32 -5.74 -9.06
N ALA A 36 3.93 -6.23 -10.22
CA ALA A 36 4.85 -6.51 -11.32
C ALA A 36 5.56 -5.24 -11.82
N SER A 37 4.85 -4.13 -11.90
CA SER A 37 5.41 -2.83 -12.27
C SER A 37 6.48 -2.37 -11.28
N ILE A 38 6.20 -2.47 -9.99
CA ILE A 38 7.14 -2.10 -8.93
C ILE A 38 8.37 -3.02 -8.97
N LEU A 39 8.17 -4.33 -9.12
CA LEU A 39 9.27 -5.30 -9.19
C LEU A 39 10.17 -5.05 -10.39
N SER A 40 9.62 -4.68 -11.55
CA SER A 40 10.39 -4.30 -12.73
C SER A 40 11.26 -3.07 -12.46
N GLU A 41 10.71 -2.08 -11.81
CA GLU A 41 11.43 -0.85 -11.43
C GLU A 41 12.56 -1.15 -10.45
N ILE A 42 12.35 -2.05 -9.50
CA ILE A 42 13.37 -2.49 -8.54
C ILE A 42 14.54 -3.14 -9.29
N ILE A 43 14.27 -4.04 -10.22
CA ILE A 43 15.29 -4.74 -11.01
C ILE A 43 16.13 -3.73 -11.80
N GLU A 44 15.49 -2.80 -12.50
CA GLU A 44 16.18 -1.76 -13.27
C GLU A 44 17.10 -0.91 -12.39
N ASN A 45 16.65 -0.53 -11.22
CA ASN A 45 17.43 0.31 -10.31
C ASN A 45 18.55 -0.45 -9.61
N ASN A 46 18.37 -1.74 -9.34
CA ASN A 46 19.43 -2.58 -8.79
C ASN A 46 20.58 -2.74 -9.78
N GLU A 47 20.26 -2.86 -11.07
CA GLU A 47 21.26 -2.95 -12.14
C GLU A 47 22.08 -1.66 -12.28
N SER A 48 21.45 -0.52 -12.04
CA SER A 48 22.12 0.80 -12.16
C SER A 48 22.90 1.20 -10.91
N ASN A 49 22.91 0.39 -9.85
CA ASN A 49 23.55 0.70 -8.55
C ASN A 49 23.07 2.02 -7.92
N SER A 50 21.90 2.51 -8.27
CA SER A 50 21.38 3.75 -7.70
C SER A 50 20.81 3.53 -6.30
N LEU A 51 21.02 4.50 -5.41
CA LEU A 51 20.44 4.56 -4.08
C LEU A 51 18.96 4.96 -4.22
N PHE A 52 18.14 4.00 -4.62
CA PHE A 52 16.76 4.26 -5.02
C PHE A 52 15.77 3.78 -3.97
N SER A 53 14.88 4.66 -3.56
CA SER A 53 13.70 4.29 -2.79
C SER A 53 12.45 4.57 -3.64
N ILE A 54 11.52 3.61 -3.62
CA ILE A 54 10.28 3.70 -4.38
C ILE A 54 9.24 4.41 -3.52
N SER A 55 8.54 5.38 -4.11
CA SER A 55 7.43 6.07 -3.46
C SER A 55 6.26 6.11 -4.42
N ARG A 56 5.12 5.57 -4.00
CA ARG A 56 3.91 5.50 -4.82
C ARG A 56 2.70 5.95 -4.02
N HIS A 57 1.82 6.73 -4.65
CA HIS A 57 0.59 7.23 -4.06
C HIS A 57 -0.62 6.54 -4.66
N TYR A 58 -1.57 6.18 -3.82
CA TYR A 58 -2.80 5.47 -4.23
C TYR A 58 -4.02 6.13 -3.63
N SER A 59 -5.07 6.28 -4.43
CA SER A 59 -6.36 6.84 -3.99
C SER A 59 -7.51 5.83 -4.10
N LEU A 60 -7.33 4.79 -4.91
CA LEU A 60 -8.39 3.81 -5.21
C LEU A 60 -8.23 2.48 -4.48
N PHE A 61 -7.02 2.12 -4.07
CA PHE A 61 -6.79 0.91 -3.28
C PHE A 61 -7.13 1.16 -1.82
N SER A 62 -7.66 0.13 -1.14
CA SER A 62 -7.90 0.18 0.30
C SER A 62 -6.58 -0.03 1.08
N LEU A 63 -6.63 0.18 2.38
CA LEU A 63 -5.49 -0.09 3.27
C LEU A 63 -5.10 -1.58 3.22
N ASP A 64 -6.09 -2.48 3.17
CA ASP A 64 -5.84 -3.92 3.05
C ASP A 64 -5.18 -4.27 1.72
N ASP A 65 -5.58 -3.62 0.64
CA ASP A 65 -4.97 -3.81 -0.68
C ASP A 65 -3.49 -3.41 -0.66
N LEU A 66 -3.17 -2.29 -0.03
CA LEU A 66 -1.80 -1.83 0.10
C LEU A 66 -0.96 -2.74 0.99
N SER A 67 -1.56 -3.31 2.03
CA SER A 67 -0.88 -4.32 2.86
C SER A 67 -0.55 -5.57 2.06
N THR A 68 -1.47 -6.02 1.20
CA THR A 68 -1.25 -7.16 0.31
C THR A 68 -0.13 -6.87 -0.69
N LEU A 69 -0.16 -5.70 -1.32
CA LEU A 69 0.87 -5.26 -2.24
C LEU A 69 2.24 -5.19 -1.56
N ALA A 70 2.29 -4.63 -0.36
CA ALA A 70 3.51 -4.51 0.44
C ALA A 70 4.14 -5.88 0.75
N ARG A 71 3.35 -6.87 1.12
CA ARG A 71 3.83 -8.22 1.39
C ARG A 71 4.41 -8.87 0.14
N GLU A 72 3.82 -8.59 -1.01
CA GLU A 72 4.26 -9.17 -2.28
C GLU A 72 5.60 -8.59 -2.74
N ILE A 73 5.79 -7.27 -2.62
CA ILE A 73 7.02 -6.61 -3.06
C ILE A 73 8.13 -6.62 -2.00
N GLY A 74 7.78 -6.73 -0.72
CA GLY A 74 8.71 -6.58 0.41
C GLY A 74 10.00 -7.38 0.31
N PRO A 75 9.95 -8.70 0.02
CA PRO A 75 11.17 -9.51 -0.06
C PRO A 75 12.17 -9.03 -1.11
N HIS A 76 11.74 -8.25 -2.09
CA HIS A 76 12.57 -7.75 -3.19
C HIS A 76 13.09 -6.33 -2.97
N ILE A 77 12.66 -5.68 -1.89
CA ILE A 77 13.03 -4.30 -1.58
C ILE A 77 14.36 -4.30 -0.80
N GLN A 78 15.40 -3.73 -1.37
CA GLN A 78 16.72 -3.67 -0.73
C GLN A 78 16.82 -2.56 0.32
N LYS A 79 16.12 -1.47 0.12
CA LYS A 79 16.03 -0.36 1.09
C LYS A 79 14.64 -0.26 1.67
N VAL A 80 13.93 0.79 1.36
CA VAL A 80 12.55 1.02 1.83
C VAL A 80 11.69 1.48 0.65
N ALA A 81 10.50 0.90 0.54
CA ALA A 81 9.48 1.38 -0.36
C ALA A 81 8.39 2.07 0.45
N PHE A 82 7.87 3.17 -0.09
CA PHE A 82 6.79 3.93 0.51
C PHE A 82 5.53 3.78 -0.33
N LEU A 83 4.48 3.21 0.27
CA LEU A 83 3.16 3.11 -0.36
C LEU A 83 2.21 4.02 0.40
N VAL A 84 1.71 5.05 -0.25
CA VAL A 84 0.88 6.07 0.40
C VAL A 84 -0.58 5.88 0.04
N HIS A 85 -1.44 5.80 1.06
CA HIS A 85 -2.89 5.83 0.90
C HIS A 85 -3.33 7.28 1.09
N ASP A 86 -3.52 8.00 -0.01
CA ASP A 86 -3.82 9.43 0.00
C ASP A 86 -5.09 9.80 0.80
N PRO A 87 -6.22 9.08 0.67
CA PRO A 87 -7.44 9.47 1.39
C PRO A 87 -7.32 9.49 2.91
N SER A 88 -6.47 8.63 3.49
CA SER A 88 -6.30 8.54 4.95
C SER A 88 -4.96 9.07 5.44
N HIS A 89 -4.14 9.67 4.58
CA HIS A 89 -2.80 10.16 4.91
C HIS A 89 -1.93 9.10 5.59
N THR A 90 -2.04 7.85 5.12
CA THR A 90 -1.32 6.71 5.67
C THR A 90 -0.16 6.33 4.76
N VAL A 91 1.02 6.14 5.35
CA VAL A 91 2.23 5.72 4.65
C VAL A 91 2.59 4.32 5.11
N PHE A 92 2.75 3.39 4.17
CA PHE A 92 3.30 2.07 4.43
C PHE A 92 4.79 2.08 4.10
N LEU A 93 5.63 1.68 5.05
CA LEU A 93 7.05 1.47 4.85
C LEU A 93 7.27 -0.02 4.68
N VAL A 94 7.93 -0.40 3.59
CA VAL A 94 8.12 -1.80 3.20
C VAL A 94 9.60 -2.05 2.97
N SER A 95 10.13 -3.14 3.53
CA SER A 95 11.52 -3.55 3.33
C SER A 95 11.63 -5.08 3.36
N ASN A 96 12.85 -5.59 3.09
CA ASN A 96 13.13 -7.03 3.21
C ASN A 96 13.55 -7.43 4.64
N GLY A 97 13.49 -6.52 5.60
CA GLY A 97 13.86 -6.76 6.99
C GLY A 97 15.25 -6.27 7.38
N ARG A 98 16.10 -5.93 6.44
CA ARG A 98 17.43 -5.35 6.72
C ARG A 98 17.34 -3.97 7.34
N ILE A 99 16.34 -3.22 6.91
CA ILE A 99 16.00 -1.93 7.49
C ILE A 99 14.73 -2.14 8.29
N ASP A 100 14.74 -1.80 9.58
CA ASP A 100 13.60 -1.99 10.47
C ASP A 100 12.58 -0.88 10.29
N CYS A 101 11.54 -1.15 9.49
CA CYS A 101 10.47 -0.19 9.22
C CYS A 101 9.70 0.22 10.47
N GLY A 102 9.43 -0.73 11.36
CA GLY A 102 8.73 -0.45 12.63
C GLY A 102 9.47 0.54 13.49
N LYS A 103 10.78 0.39 13.57
CA LYS A 103 11.66 1.30 14.34
C LYS A 103 11.68 2.69 13.70
N LEU A 104 11.77 2.78 12.37
CA LEU A 104 11.75 4.06 11.67
C LEU A 104 10.45 4.83 11.92
N VAL A 105 9.32 4.15 11.87
CA VAL A 105 8.02 4.76 12.16
C VAL A 105 7.96 5.20 13.62
N LYS A 106 8.35 4.34 14.53
CA LYS A 106 8.30 4.59 15.97
C LYS A 106 9.13 5.81 16.40
N GLU A 107 10.31 5.96 15.80
CA GLU A 107 11.23 7.06 16.14
C GLU A 107 10.90 8.38 15.45
N ASN A 108 10.26 8.34 14.28
CA ASN A 108 10.12 9.52 13.42
C ASN A 108 8.69 10.03 13.23
N ALA A 109 7.67 9.19 13.33
CA ALA A 109 6.29 9.60 13.09
C ALA A 109 5.80 10.68 14.05
N SER A 110 6.21 10.60 15.31
CA SER A 110 5.80 11.56 16.34
C SER A 110 6.32 12.97 16.09
N ILE A 111 7.38 13.15 15.31
CA ILE A 111 7.93 14.47 14.94
C ILE A 111 6.85 15.30 14.23
N TYR A 112 5.99 14.66 13.46
CA TYR A 112 4.89 15.32 12.73
C TYR A 112 3.52 14.96 13.31
N ASN A 113 3.48 14.63 14.61
CA ASN A 113 2.26 14.21 15.32
C ASN A 113 1.57 12.99 14.69
N GLY A 114 2.33 12.16 13.98
CA GLY A 114 1.84 10.94 13.40
C GLY A 114 1.78 9.80 14.41
N LYS A 115 0.99 8.80 14.09
CA LYS A 115 0.86 7.57 14.87
C LYS A 115 1.09 6.39 13.98
N GLY A 116 1.63 5.33 14.52
CA GLY A 116 1.83 4.12 13.75
C GLY A 116 2.72 3.12 14.44
N GLY A 117 3.10 2.11 13.69
CA GLY A 117 3.95 1.03 14.16
C GLY A 117 3.92 -0.12 13.17
N GLY A 118 4.55 -1.21 13.52
CA GLY A 118 4.63 -2.39 12.69
C GLY A 118 5.84 -3.22 13.05
N ASN A 119 6.31 -4.00 12.08
CA ASN A 119 7.49 -4.83 12.25
C ASN A 119 8.62 -4.38 11.29
N ALA A 120 9.70 -5.15 11.23
CA ALA A 120 10.86 -4.79 10.43
C ALA A 120 10.55 -4.74 8.91
N THR A 121 9.66 -5.58 8.42
CA THR A 121 9.36 -5.69 6.99
C THR A 121 8.22 -4.81 6.54
N LEU A 122 7.30 -4.47 7.43
CA LEU A 122 6.12 -3.68 7.11
C LEU A 122 5.68 -2.87 8.33
N ALA A 123 5.61 -1.56 8.15
CA ALA A 123 5.10 -0.65 9.16
C ALA A 123 4.24 0.42 8.49
N ARG A 124 3.37 1.06 9.25
CA ARG A 124 2.57 2.15 8.73
C ARG A 124 2.52 3.32 9.70
N ALA A 125 2.41 4.51 9.14
CA ALA A 125 2.28 5.76 9.89
C ALA A 125 1.10 6.55 9.34
N ILE A 126 0.30 7.14 10.23
CA ILE A 126 -0.90 7.91 9.89
C ILE A 126 -0.67 9.35 10.33
N PHE A 127 -0.95 10.29 9.42
CA PHE A 127 -0.79 11.72 9.67
C PHE A 127 -2.09 12.47 9.45
N ALA A 128 -2.14 13.71 9.93
CA ALA A 128 -3.34 14.56 9.81
C ALA A 128 -3.44 15.25 8.45
N LYS A 129 -2.31 15.43 7.75
CA LYS A 129 -2.23 16.18 6.49
C LYS A 129 -1.24 15.55 5.52
N ASP A 130 -1.49 15.73 4.21
CA ASP A 130 -0.59 15.29 3.14
C ASP A 130 0.82 15.90 3.26
N GLU A 131 0.90 17.14 3.70
CA GLU A 131 2.15 17.85 3.92
C GLU A 131 3.08 17.09 4.87
N TYR A 132 2.53 16.53 5.94
CA TYR A 132 3.29 15.75 6.91
C TYR A 132 3.75 14.40 6.33
N VAL A 133 2.94 13.80 5.47
CA VAL A 133 3.29 12.57 4.75
C VAL A 133 4.55 12.80 3.90
N THR A 134 4.56 13.83 3.10
CA THR A 134 5.69 14.17 2.22
C THR A 134 6.94 14.46 3.03
N THR A 135 6.83 15.25 4.09
CA THR A 135 7.96 15.60 4.95
C THR A 135 8.52 14.39 5.68
N PHE A 136 7.64 13.50 6.14
CA PHE A 136 8.04 12.24 6.78
C PHE A 136 8.83 11.34 5.83
N ILE A 137 8.35 11.17 4.61
CA ILE A 137 9.05 10.38 3.59
C ILE A 137 10.44 10.95 3.31
N ASP A 138 10.53 12.27 3.13
CA ASP A 138 11.82 12.95 2.92
C ASP A 138 12.77 12.74 4.09
N LEU A 139 12.27 12.80 5.31
CA LEU A 139 13.06 12.56 6.52
C LEU A 139 13.64 11.14 6.54
N ILE A 140 12.82 10.14 6.24
CA ILE A 140 13.25 8.74 6.19
C ILE A 140 14.28 8.53 5.08
N GLU A 141 14.07 9.09 3.90
CA GLU A 141 15.02 9.00 2.79
C GLU A 141 16.39 9.58 3.16
N LYS A 142 16.41 10.69 3.89
CA LYS A 142 17.65 11.28 4.39
C LYS A 142 18.38 10.37 5.36
N HIS A 143 17.68 9.66 6.22
CA HIS A 143 18.27 8.70 7.15
C HIS A 143 18.89 7.50 6.44
N LEU A 144 18.42 7.17 5.23
CA LEU A 144 18.89 6.02 4.45
C LEU A 144 20.06 6.33 3.53
N ARG A 145 20.42 7.58 3.40
CA ARG A 145 21.54 8.02 2.55
C ARG A 145 22.90 7.85 3.21
#